data_452891132b20bbb44d62bf585b40ae33
#
_entry.id   452891132b20bbb44d62bf585b40ae33
#
_cell.length_a   1.000
_cell.length_b   1.000
_cell.length_c   1.000
_cell.angle_alpha   90.00
_cell.angle_beta   90.00
_cell.angle_gamma   90.00
#
_symmetry.space_group_name_H-M   'P 1'
#
loop_
_entity.id
_entity.type
_entity.pdbx_description
1 polymer ?
#
loop_
_entity_poly.entity_id
_entity_poly.type
_entity_poly.pdbx_seq_one_letter_code
_entity_poly.pdbx_strand_id
1 'polypeptide(L)'
;MKYYLKDSFLHNAHEKNAGSKARNDVETILISEGYEGLEFKVENWYKMNFFKAQQHKYRATKSVFDQLEAGDELVIQFPIIHHTFFISQLIKQAQKRGAKFYLLIHDIETLRHAAGSEVKFRHKVRNYFQEKKALMSVDGIIVHNDIMKKVLVGQGVPADKMVSLEIFDYLIPNFEGQAVPQKDQPIIVAGNLNPAKSGYLYN
;
A
#
# COMPACT_ATOMS: atom_id res chain seq x y z
N MET A 1 -5.37 3.56 -21.15
CA MET A 1 -3.97 3.83 -20.74
C MET A 1 -3.65 3.10 -19.45
N LYS A 2 -2.37 3.07 -19.03
CA LYS A 2 -1.92 2.45 -17.78
C LYS A 2 -1.43 3.54 -16.82
N TYR A 3 -1.99 3.59 -15.64
CA TYR A 3 -1.67 4.58 -14.62
C TYR A 3 -1.27 3.96 -13.30
N TYR A 4 -0.49 4.67 -12.51
CA TYR A 4 -0.31 4.39 -11.10
C TYR A 4 -0.64 5.60 -10.23
N LEU A 5 -1.14 5.37 -9.03
CA LEU A 5 -1.45 6.44 -8.09
C LEU A 5 -0.15 6.90 -7.41
N LYS A 6 0.29 8.11 -7.71
CA LYS A 6 1.46 8.74 -7.10
C LYS A 6 1.06 9.46 -5.82
N ASP A 7 1.35 8.87 -4.67
CA ASP A 7 1.10 9.50 -3.37
C ASP A 7 2.25 10.48 -3.03
N SER A 8 2.03 11.76 -3.29
CA SER A 8 3.04 12.81 -3.11
C SER A 8 3.51 13.00 -1.67
N PHE A 9 2.81 12.46 -0.67
CA PHE A 9 3.21 12.54 0.73
C PHE A 9 4.40 11.64 1.09
N LEU A 10 4.66 10.62 0.28
CA LEU A 10 5.75 9.66 0.50
C LEU A 10 7.10 10.13 -0.09
N HIS A 11 7.07 11.20 -0.89
CA HIS A 11 8.25 11.71 -1.59
C HIS A 11 9.08 12.71 -0.77
N ASN A 12 9.10 12.62 0.56
CA ASN A 12 10.15 13.30 1.33
C ASN A 12 11.48 12.61 1.05
N ALA A 13 12.13 13.06 -0.03
CA ALA A 13 13.41 12.53 -0.55
C ALA A 13 14.56 12.53 0.47
N HIS A 14 14.36 13.15 1.64
CA HIS A 14 15.35 13.25 2.70
C HIS A 14 15.17 12.23 3.84
N GLU A 15 14.05 11.51 3.89
CA GLU A 15 13.85 10.46 4.89
C GLU A 15 14.36 9.11 4.38
N LYS A 16 15.53 8.70 4.84
CA LYS A 16 16.07 7.35 4.63
C LYS A 16 15.30 6.34 5.49
N ASN A 17 14.09 5.96 5.07
CA ASN A 17 13.32 4.92 5.74
C ASN A 17 13.00 3.77 4.77
N ALA A 18 12.96 2.56 5.31
CA ALA A 18 12.69 1.36 4.52
C ALA A 18 11.29 1.35 3.87
N GLY A 19 10.32 2.06 4.47
CA GLY A 19 8.95 2.09 3.97
C GLY A 19 8.78 2.86 2.67
N SER A 20 9.55 3.95 2.49
CA SER A 20 9.54 4.70 1.23
C SER A 20 10.26 3.98 0.10
N LYS A 21 11.34 3.25 0.41
CA LYS A 21 12.14 2.54 -0.60
C LYS A 21 11.30 1.57 -1.43
N ALA A 22 10.56 0.67 -0.80
CA ALA A 22 9.73 -0.32 -1.50
C ALA A 22 8.74 0.35 -2.47
N ARG A 23 8.11 1.44 -2.04
CA ARG A 23 7.15 2.17 -2.87
C ARG A 23 7.83 2.89 -4.04
N ASN A 24 8.98 3.51 -3.81
CA ASN A 24 9.74 4.20 -4.84
C ASN A 24 10.26 3.19 -5.89
N ASP A 25 10.68 2.00 -5.47
CA ASP A 25 11.12 0.95 -6.38
C ASP A 25 9.96 0.46 -7.27
N VAL A 26 8.78 0.26 -6.68
CA VAL A 26 7.57 -0.07 -7.45
C VAL A 26 7.22 1.02 -8.45
N GLU A 27 7.28 2.30 -8.06
CA GLU A 27 7.03 3.40 -9.00
C GLU A 27 8.04 3.39 -10.15
N THR A 28 9.32 3.15 -9.85
CA THR A 28 10.36 3.06 -10.88
C THR A 28 10.07 1.90 -11.85
N ILE A 29 9.67 0.74 -11.34
CA ILE A 29 9.29 -0.41 -12.17
C ILE A 29 8.05 -0.08 -13.02
N LEU A 30 7.01 0.49 -12.42
CA LEU A 30 5.80 0.85 -13.16
C LEU A 30 6.07 1.87 -14.28
N ILE A 31 6.93 2.86 -14.03
CA ILE A 31 7.37 3.83 -15.07
C ILE A 31 8.09 3.09 -16.21
N SER A 32 8.98 2.15 -15.90
CA SER A 32 9.70 1.37 -16.93
C SER A 32 8.76 0.49 -17.77
N GLU A 33 7.62 0.08 -17.19
CA GLU A 33 6.56 -0.69 -17.84
C GLU A 33 5.52 0.21 -18.58
N GLY A 34 5.80 1.51 -18.69
CA GLY A 34 4.97 2.46 -19.41
C GLY A 34 3.74 2.96 -18.68
N TYR A 35 3.71 2.87 -17.35
CA TYR A 35 2.66 3.48 -16.54
C TYR A 35 2.93 4.96 -16.33
N GLU A 36 1.87 5.77 -16.35
CA GLU A 36 1.92 7.20 -16.03
C GLU A 36 1.43 7.48 -14.62
N GLY A 37 2.11 8.39 -13.91
CA GLY A 37 1.76 8.75 -12.55
C GLY A 37 0.60 9.75 -12.48
N LEU A 38 -0.50 9.38 -11.82
CA LEU A 38 -1.56 10.32 -11.47
C LEU A 38 -1.30 10.86 -10.06
N GLU A 39 -1.07 12.16 -9.96
CA GLU A 39 -0.77 12.80 -8.69
C GLU A 39 -1.99 12.84 -7.76
N PHE A 40 -1.80 12.32 -6.56
CA PHE A 40 -2.77 12.35 -5.47
C PHE A 40 -2.24 13.22 -4.34
N LYS A 41 -2.82 14.41 -4.17
CA LYS A 41 -2.42 15.37 -3.13
C LYS A 41 -3.56 15.65 -2.18
N VAL A 42 -3.32 15.46 -0.89
CA VAL A 42 -4.23 15.85 0.19
C VAL A 42 -3.46 16.68 1.21
N GLU A 43 -3.39 17.97 0.97
CA GLU A 43 -2.63 18.89 1.83
C GLU A 43 -3.39 19.25 3.10
N ASN A 44 -2.63 19.45 4.20
CA ASN A 44 -3.12 20.02 5.47
C ASN A 44 -4.34 19.30 6.09
N TRP A 45 -4.66 18.09 5.68
CA TRP A 45 -5.82 17.33 6.20
C TRP A 45 -5.76 17.13 7.72
N TYR A 46 -4.57 17.02 8.30
CA TYR A 46 -4.34 16.83 9.73
C TYR A 46 -4.66 18.07 10.58
N LYS A 47 -4.75 19.25 9.94
CA LYS A 47 -5.20 20.52 10.57
C LYS A 47 -6.72 20.70 10.53
N MET A 48 -7.43 19.81 9.85
CA MET A 48 -8.87 19.89 9.65
C MET A 48 -9.62 19.06 10.69
N ASN A 49 -10.87 19.41 11.00
CA ASN A 49 -11.75 18.50 11.70
C ASN A 49 -12.05 17.27 10.82
N PHE A 50 -12.51 16.19 11.47
CA PHE A 50 -12.73 14.90 10.81
C PHE A 50 -13.60 15.01 9.54
N PHE A 51 -14.73 15.69 9.59
CA PHE A 51 -15.65 15.79 8.46
C PHE A 51 -15.05 16.56 7.29
N LYS A 52 -14.42 17.71 7.56
CA LYS A 52 -13.71 18.49 6.53
C LYS A 52 -12.56 17.69 5.92
N ALA A 53 -11.79 16.97 6.73
CA ALA A 53 -10.72 16.13 6.26
C ALA A 53 -11.24 15.00 5.33
N GLN A 54 -12.36 14.33 5.69
CA GLN A 54 -12.96 13.30 4.85
C GLN A 54 -13.52 13.89 3.54
N GLN A 55 -14.14 15.05 3.58
CA GLN A 55 -14.63 15.73 2.38
C GLN A 55 -13.47 16.13 1.45
N HIS A 56 -12.38 16.63 2.01
CA HIS A 56 -11.19 17.01 1.24
C HIS A 56 -10.54 15.78 0.58
N LYS A 57 -10.34 14.71 1.33
CA LYS A 57 -9.84 13.42 0.82
C LYS A 57 -10.76 12.85 -0.27
N TYR A 58 -12.08 12.91 -0.07
CA TYR A 58 -13.06 12.47 -1.06
C TYR A 58 -12.92 13.22 -2.37
N ARG A 59 -12.85 14.56 -2.32
CA ARG A 59 -12.71 15.40 -3.51
C ARG A 59 -11.41 15.12 -4.24
N ALA A 60 -10.29 14.99 -3.51
CA ALA A 60 -9.00 14.68 -4.10
C ALA A 60 -9.00 13.30 -4.78
N THR A 61 -9.53 12.26 -4.12
CA THR A 61 -9.64 10.93 -4.72
C THR A 61 -10.56 10.95 -5.94
N LYS A 62 -11.71 11.63 -5.84
CA LYS A 62 -12.66 11.73 -6.94
C LYS A 62 -12.04 12.44 -8.15
N SER A 63 -11.32 13.54 -7.94
CA SER A 63 -10.63 14.30 -8.98
C SER A 63 -9.63 13.46 -9.77
N VAL A 64 -8.93 12.53 -9.12
CA VAL A 64 -8.02 11.59 -9.79
C VAL A 64 -8.82 10.52 -10.56
N PHE A 65 -9.81 9.92 -9.94
CA PHE A 65 -10.57 8.82 -10.55
C PHE A 65 -11.48 9.29 -11.69
N ASP A 66 -11.92 10.55 -11.68
CA ASP A 66 -12.73 11.13 -12.76
C ASP A 66 -11.93 11.35 -14.08
N GLN A 67 -10.60 11.33 -14.01
CA GLN A 67 -9.73 11.41 -15.19
C GLN A 67 -9.65 10.08 -15.96
N LEU A 68 -10.06 8.96 -15.30
CA LEU A 68 -9.99 7.63 -15.90
C LEU A 68 -11.13 7.42 -16.90
N GLU A 69 -10.77 6.92 -18.07
CA GLU A 69 -11.68 6.55 -19.15
C GLU A 69 -11.90 5.02 -19.24
N ALA A 70 -12.77 4.60 -20.13
CA ALA A 70 -13.03 3.19 -20.37
C ALA A 70 -11.79 2.49 -20.92
N GLY A 71 -11.40 1.36 -20.28
CA GLY A 71 -10.21 0.60 -20.63
C GLY A 71 -8.93 1.07 -19.93
N ASP A 72 -8.97 2.17 -19.17
CA ASP A 72 -7.84 2.59 -18.35
C ASP A 72 -7.62 1.65 -17.16
N GLU A 73 -6.37 1.47 -16.79
CA GLU A 73 -5.94 0.65 -15.66
C GLU A 73 -5.20 1.53 -14.65
N LEU A 74 -5.59 1.45 -13.38
CA LEU A 74 -4.94 2.17 -12.29
C LEU A 74 -4.37 1.21 -11.26
N VAL A 75 -3.05 1.23 -11.08
CA VAL A 75 -2.36 0.53 -9.98
C VAL A 75 -2.25 1.45 -8.78
N ILE A 76 -2.67 0.95 -7.62
CA ILE A 76 -2.63 1.66 -6.35
C ILE A 76 -1.76 0.89 -5.38
N GLN A 77 -0.73 1.51 -4.84
CA GLN A 77 0.08 0.94 -3.76
C GLN A 77 -0.67 1.06 -2.43
N PHE A 78 -1.02 -0.07 -1.83
CA PHE A 78 -1.87 -0.13 -0.64
C PHE A 78 -1.04 -0.45 0.63
N PRO A 79 -1.33 0.16 1.80
CA PRO A 79 -2.42 1.09 2.07
C PRO A 79 -2.16 2.49 1.50
N ILE A 80 -3.23 3.13 1.04
CA ILE A 80 -3.18 4.56 0.70
C ILE A 80 -3.22 5.34 2.01
N ILE A 81 -2.20 6.14 2.29
CA ILE A 81 -2.05 6.80 3.59
C ILE A 81 -3.18 7.80 3.88
N HIS A 82 -3.69 8.42 2.84
CA HIS A 82 -4.66 9.53 2.97
C HIS A 82 -6.01 9.29 2.29
N HIS A 83 -6.40 8.03 2.10
CA HIS A 83 -7.68 7.73 1.44
C HIS A 83 -8.92 8.16 2.26
N THR A 84 -10.01 8.34 1.55
CA THR A 84 -11.34 8.57 2.14
C THR A 84 -12.03 7.26 2.55
N PHE A 85 -12.97 7.32 3.51
CA PHE A 85 -13.86 6.20 3.83
C PHE A 85 -14.70 5.72 2.63
N PHE A 86 -14.89 6.58 1.65
CA PHE A 86 -15.72 6.32 0.48
C PHE A 86 -14.94 5.79 -0.73
N ILE A 87 -13.67 5.40 -0.55
CA ILE A 87 -12.81 4.96 -1.66
C ILE A 87 -13.43 3.81 -2.46
N SER A 88 -14.03 2.83 -1.81
CA SER A 88 -14.70 1.71 -2.48
C SER A 88 -15.86 2.13 -3.37
N GLN A 89 -16.58 3.20 -2.99
CA GLN A 89 -17.66 3.76 -3.81
C GLN A 89 -17.10 4.47 -5.04
N LEU A 90 -16.02 5.24 -4.87
CA LEU A 90 -15.35 5.93 -5.96
C LEU A 90 -14.74 4.95 -6.98
N ILE A 91 -14.11 3.86 -6.49
CA ILE A 91 -13.65 2.76 -7.34
C ILE A 91 -14.81 2.21 -8.18
N LYS A 92 -15.92 1.83 -7.55
CA LYS A 92 -17.10 1.30 -8.25
C LYS A 92 -17.71 2.27 -9.25
N GLN A 93 -17.68 3.58 -8.97
CA GLN A 93 -18.14 4.59 -9.92
C GLN A 93 -17.24 4.68 -11.15
N ALA A 94 -15.92 4.62 -10.98
CA ALA A 94 -14.98 4.60 -12.08
C ALA A 94 -15.05 3.29 -12.88
N GLN A 95 -15.21 2.13 -12.20
CA GLN A 95 -15.43 0.83 -12.87
C GLN A 95 -16.70 0.82 -13.73
N LYS A 96 -17.78 1.50 -13.33
CA LYS A 96 -18.99 1.64 -14.16
C LYS A 96 -18.72 2.42 -15.44
N ARG A 97 -17.69 3.25 -15.48
CA ARG A 97 -17.21 3.93 -16.70
C ARG A 97 -16.22 3.09 -17.52
N GLY A 98 -15.86 1.88 -17.02
CA GLY A 98 -14.99 0.94 -17.71
C GLY A 98 -13.51 0.99 -17.28
N ALA A 99 -13.16 1.76 -16.25
CA ALA A 99 -11.81 1.74 -15.67
C ALA A 99 -11.57 0.50 -14.81
N LYS A 100 -10.32 0.02 -14.73
CA LYS A 100 -9.91 -1.13 -13.92
C LYS A 100 -8.96 -0.70 -12.80
N PHE A 101 -9.07 -1.35 -11.66
CA PHE A 101 -8.29 -1.03 -10.46
C PHE A 101 -7.54 -2.23 -9.95
N TYR A 102 -6.25 -2.05 -9.69
CA TYR A 102 -5.37 -3.06 -9.13
C TYR A 102 -4.69 -2.53 -7.87
N LEU A 103 -4.63 -3.36 -6.84
CA LEU A 103 -3.91 -3.03 -5.60
C LEU A 103 -2.61 -3.82 -5.52
N LEU A 104 -1.50 -3.14 -5.26
CA LEU A 104 -0.27 -3.77 -4.82
C LEU A 104 -0.15 -3.55 -3.31
N ILE A 105 -0.21 -4.64 -2.55
CA ILE A 105 -0.26 -4.57 -1.09
C ILE A 105 1.15 -4.56 -0.52
N HIS A 106 1.53 -3.49 0.19
CA HIS A 106 2.74 -3.46 1.01
C HIS A 106 2.49 -3.93 2.43
N ASP A 107 1.32 -3.58 2.98
CA ASP A 107 0.96 -3.88 4.35
C ASP A 107 -0.55 -3.79 4.55
N ILE A 108 -1.05 -4.51 5.54
CA ILE A 108 -2.46 -4.49 5.94
C ILE A 108 -2.53 -4.39 7.46
N GLU A 109 -3.19 -3.35 7.95
CA GLU A 109 -3.28 -3.09 9.39
C GLU A 109 -4.02 -4.22 10.12
N THR A 110 -4.99 -4.85 9.48
CA THR A 110 -5.69 -6.03 10.00
C THR A 110 -4.77 -7.23 10.24
N LEU A 111 -3.70 -7.40 9.46
CA LEU A 111 -2.72 -8.46 9.68
C LEU A 111 -1.76 -8.14 10.85
N ARG A 112 -1.38 -6.89 11.01
CA ARG A 112 -0.54 -6.45 12.13
C ARG A 112 -1.21 -6.72 13.48
N HIS A 113 -2.52 -6.65 13.54
CA HIS A 113 -3.30 -6.82 14.76
C HIS A 113 -3.73 -8.28 15.03
N ALA A 114 -3.58 -9.18 14.07
CA ALA A 114 -3.85 -10.60 14.26
C ALA A 114 -2.89 -11.27 15.27
N ALA A 115 -1.75 -10.64 15.53
CA ALA A 115 -0.70 -11.14 16.42
C ALA A 115 -0.90 -10.82 17.92
N GLY A 116 -2.12 -10.47 18.38
CA GLY A 116 -2.45 -10.45 19.80
C GLY A 116 -2.62 -9.08 20.47
N SER A 117 -2.73 -7.98 19.74
CA SER A 117 -3.03 -6.68 20.34
C SER A 117 -4.55 -6.41 20.43
N GLU A 118 -5.03 -5.93 21.58
CA GLU A 118 -6.42 -5.47 21.71
C GLU A 118 -6.68 -4.23 20.85
N VAL A 119 -7.39 -4.43 19.76
CA VAL A 119 -7.77 -3.33 18.85
C VAL A 119 -9.05 -2.68 19.32
N LYS A 120 -9.01 -1.37 19.59
CA LYS A 120 -10.21 -0.60 19.96
C LYS A 120 -11.30 -0.75 18.87
N PHE A 121 -12.56 -0.88 19.28
CA PHE A 121 -13.70 -1.10 18.38
C PHE A 121 -13.75 -0.11 17.20
N ARG A 122 -13.48 1.17 17.45
CA ARG A 122 -13.42 2.20 16.40
C ARG A 122 -12.37 1.93 15.30
N HIS A 123 -11.24 1.29 15.65
CA HIS A 123 -10.21 0.91 14.70
C HIS A 123 -10.67 -0.29 13.86
N LYS A 124 -11.36 -1.28 14.49
CA LYS A 124 -11.95 -2.40 13.75
C LYS A 124 -12.96 -1.92 12.70
N VAL A 125 -13.82 -0.97 13.07
CA VAL A 125 -14.80 -0.37 12.15
C VAL A 125 -14.11 0.39 11.03
N ARG A 126 -13.13 1.22 11.36
CA ARG A 126 -12.34 1.96 10.36
C ARG A 126 -11.67 1.00 9.38
N ASN A 127 -10.95 0.00 9.87
CA ASN A 127 -10.23 -0.98 9.04
C ASN A 127 -11.20 -1.75 8.14
N TYR A 128 -12.37 -2.14 8.65
CA TYR A 128 -13.40 -2.79 7.84
C TYR A 128 -13.83 -1.91 6.65
N PHE A 129 -14.13 -0.64 6.89
CA PHE A 129 -14.59 0.24 5.81
C PHE A 129 -13.48 0.69 4.87
N GLN A 130 -12.28 0.89 5.36
CA GLN A 130 -11.17 1.39 4.56
C GLN A 130 -10.43 0.28 3.83
N GLU A 131 -10.07 -0.80 4.53
CA GLU A 131 -9.28 -1.88 3.95
C GLU A 131 -10.15 -2.92 3.26
N LYS A 132 -11.01 -3.61 4.01
CA LYS A 132 -11.77 -4.74 3.47
C LYS A 132 -12.65 -4.35 2.29
N LYS A 133 -13.37 -3.24 2.38
CA LYS A 133 -14.23 -2.78 1.26
C LYS A 133 -13.41 -2.36 0.04
N ALA A 134 -12.23 -1.76 0.23
CA ALA A 134 -11.34 -1.41 -0.87
C ALA A 134 -10.84 -2.69 -1.57
N LEU A 135 -10.30 -3.65 -0.80
CA LEU A 135 -9.84 -4.96 -1.30
C LEU A 135 -10.92 -5.71 -2.10
N MET A 136 -12.16 -5.69 -1.62
CA MET A 136 -13.27 -6.35 -2.32
C MET A 136 -13.76 -5.60 -3.57
N SER A 137 -13.43 -4.32 -3.71
CA SER A 137 -13.94 -3.46 -4.80
C SER A 137 -13.11 -3.52 -6.07
N VAL A 138 -11.84 -3.90 -5.97
CA VAL A 138 -10.90 -3.85 -7.10
C VAL A 138 -10.98 -5.07 -8.00
N ASP A 139 -10.41 -4.96 -9.20
CA ASP A 139 -10.39 -5.99 -10.23
C ASP A 139 -9.29 -7.02 -9.96
N GLY A 140 -8.16 -6.60 -9.39
CA GLY A 140 -7.06 -7.49 -9.04
C GLY A 140 -6.22 -6.99 -7.87
N ILE A 141 -5.53 -7.92 -7.23
CA ILE A 141 -4.69 -7.65 -6.05
C ILE A 141 -3.37 -8.41 -6.18
N ILE A 142 -2.27 -7.70 -5.99
CA ILE A 142 -0.94 -8.28 -5.91
C ILE A 142 -0.56 -8.36 -4.42
N VAL A 143 -0.30 -9.57 -3.94
CA VAL A 143 0.09 -9.86 -2.55
C VAL A 143 1.54 -10.34 -2.49
N HIS A 144 2.22 -10.17 -1.36
CA HIS A 144 3.62 -10.56 -1.21
C HIS A 144 3.86 -12.07 -1.28
N ASN A 145 2.94 -12.86 -0.71
CA ASN A 145 3.12 -14.31 -0.63
C ASN A 145 1.79 -15.04 -0.40
N ASP A 146 1.85 -16.35 -0.52
CA ASP A 146 0.68 -17.21 -0.36
C ASP A 146 0.10 -17.22 1.06
N ILE A 147 0.89 -16.91 2.09
CA ILE A 147 0.39 -16.78 3.47
C ILE A 147 -0.55 -15.58 3.55
N MET A 148 -0.14 -14.43 3.03
CA MET A 148 -0.99 -13.24 2.95
C MET A 148 -2.25 -13.53 2.14
N LYS A 149 -2.11 -14.21 0.98
CA LYS A 149 -3.24 -14.63 0.15
C LYS A 149 -4.23 -15.48 0.94
N LYS A 150 -3.78 -16.52 1.65
CA LYS A 150 -4.63 -17.38 2.49
C LYS A 150 -5.38 -16.60 3.57
N VAL A 151 -4.72 -15.67 4.23
CA VAL A 151 -5.37 -14.83 5.26
C VAL A 151 -6.45 -13.95 4.66
N LEU A 152 -6.19 -13.32 3.51
CA LEU A 152 -7.18 -12.49 2.83
C LEU A 152 -8.38 -13.31 2.32
N VAL A 153 -8.15 -14.53 1.82
CA VAL A 153 -9.23 -15.46 1.48
C VAL A 153 -10.08 -15.77 2.71
N GLY A 154 -9.46 -16.04 3.86
CA GLY A 154 -10.17 -16.24 5.13
C GLY A 154 -10.99 -15.02 5.58
N GLN A 155 -10.65 -13.83 5.11
CA GLN A 155 -11.41 -12.60 5.32
C GLN A 155 -12.51 -12.36 4.26
N GLY A 156 -12.63 -13.25 3.27
CA GLY A 156 -13.66 -13.22 2.23
C GLY A 156 -13.24 -12.48 0.95
N VAL A 157 -11.95 -12.19 0.76
CA VAL A 157 -11.44 -11.67 -0.52
C VAL A 157 -11.35 -12.83 -1.53
N PRO A 158 -11.93 -12.72 -2.75
CA PRO A 158 -11.89 -13.79 -3.74
C PRO A 158 -10.46 -14.16 -4.15
N ALA A 159 -10.16 -15.47 -4.14
CA ALA A 159 -8.81 -15.98 -4.42
C ALA A 159 -8.36 -15.75 -5.87
N ASP A 160 -9.31 -15.76 -6.80
CA ASP A 160 -9.10 -15.54 -8.23
C ASP A 160 -8.69 -14.11 -8.59
N LYS A 161 -8.96 -13.16 -7.70
CA LYS A 161 -8.50 -11.77 -7.84
C LYS A 161 -7.06 -11.56 -7.37
N MET A 162 -6.44 -12.54 -6.73
CA MET A 162 -5.16 -12.37 -6.07
C MET A 162 -4.03 -13.12 -6.76
N VAL A 163 -2.94 -12.41 -7.06
CA VAL A 163 -1.67 -12.96 -7.55
C VAL A 163 -0.62 -12.80 -6.46
N SER A 164 0.12 -13.88 -6.16
CA SER A 164 1.25 -13.86 -5.24
C SER A 164 2.52 -13.43 -5.98
N LEU A 165 3.25 -12.47 -5.45
CA LEU A 165 4.51 -11.98 -6.00
C LEU A 165 5.70 -12.84 -5.54
N GLU A 166 5.56 -13.52 -4.40
CA GLU A 166 6.54 -14.35 -3.69
C GLU A 166 7.71 -13.57 -3.11
N ILE A 167 8.58 -13.00 -3.93
CA ILE A 167 9.71 -12.18 -3.48
C ILE A 167 9.55 -10.77 -4.03
N PHE A 168 9.74 -9.79 -3.16
CA PHE A 168 9.70 -8.39 -3.53
C PHE A 168 11.13 -7.94 -3.86
N ASP A 169 11.39 -7.64 -5.13
CA ASP A 169 12.68 -7.16 -5.58
C ASP A 169 12.88 -5.69 -5.21
N TYR A 170 14.05 -5.40 -4.60
CA TYR A 170 14.50 -4.04 -4.36
C TYR A 170 15.48 -3.64 -5.46
N LEU A 171 15.27 -2.44 -6.03
CA LEU A 171 16.22 -1.86 -6.97
C LEU A 171 17.45 -1.38 -6.20
N ILE A 172 18.61 -2.02 -6.41
CA ILE A 172 19.88 -1.62 -5.82
C ILE A 172 20.75 -1.10 -6.95
N PRO A 173 20.86 0.24 -7.12
CA PRO A 173 21.75 0.80 -8.12
C PRO A 173 23.21 0.50 -7.74
N ASN A 174 24.01 0.11 -8.71
CA ASN A 174 25.45 -0.16 -8.55
C ASN A 174 25.78 -1.22 -7.50
N PHE A 175 25.01 -2.32 -7.46
CA PHE A 175 25.35 -3.46 -6.64
C PHE A 175 26.59 -4.15 -7.21
N GLU A 176 27.76 -3.72 -6.76
CA GLU A 176 28.99 -4.51 -6.91
C GLU A 176 28.95 -5.58 -5.81
N GLY A 177 29.09 -6.85 -6.22
CA GLY A 177 28.94 -8.00 -5.33
C GLY A 177 29.69 -7.82 -4.01
N GLN A 178 28.99 -8.09 -2.90
CA GLN A 178 29.59 -7.93 -1.58
C GLN A 178 30.73 -8.94 -1.38
N ALA A 179 31.81 -8.46 -0.78
CA ALA A 179 32.86 -9.34 -0.27
C ALA A 179 32.24 -10.37 0.70
N VAL A 180 32.65 -11.63 0.59
CA VAL A 180 32.21 -12.68 1.51
C VAL A 180 32.53 -12.26 2.94
N PRO A 181 31.54 -12.23 3.86
CA PRO A 181 31.78 -11.85 5.24
C PRO A 181 32.89 -12.70 5.87
N GLN A 182 33.86 -12.07 6.50
CA GLN A 182 34.91 -12.79 7.24
C GLN A 182 34.32 -13.25 8.60
N LYS A 183 34.83 -14.40 9.05
CA LYS A 183 34.29 -15.11 10.24
C LYS A 183 34.31 -14.29 11.54
N ASP A 184 35.17 -13.28 11.61
CA ASP A 184 35.40 -12.45 12.81
C ASP A 184 34.75 -11.06 12.73
N GLN A 185 33.86 -10.83 11.78
CA GLN A 185 33.15 -9.57 11.68
C GLN A 185 31.96 -9.50 12.68
N PRO A 186 31.70 -8.32 13.26
CA PRO A 186 30.59 -8.16 14.20
C PRO A 186 29.26 -8.41 13.49
N ILE A 187 28.34 -9.08 14.17
CA ILE A 187 26.95 -9.24 13.72
C ILE A 187 26.24 -7.90 13.86
N ILE A 188 25.76 -7.35 12.75
CA ILE A 188 24.97 -6.11 12.75
C ILE A 188 23.49 -6.47 12.81
N VAL A 189 22.81 -6.00 13.86
CA VAL A 189 21.35 -6.08 13.95
C VAL A 189 20.77 -4.73 13.54
N ALA A 190 20.12 -4.71 12.37
CA ALA A 190 19.52 -3.50 11.83
C ALA A 190 17.99 -3.56 11.94
N GLY A 191 17.37 -2.44 12.32
CA GLY A 191 15.92 -2.33 12.38
C GLY A 191 15.42 -1.57 13.59
N ASN A 192 14.11 -1.67 13.85
CA ASN A 192 13.50 -1.10 15.04
C ASN A 192 13.73 -2.05 16.23
N LEU A 193 14.67 -1.69 17.10
CA LEU A 193 15.05 -2.49 18.28
C LEU A 193 14.09 -2.37 19.47
N ASN A 194 12.92 -1.77 19.30
CA ASN A 194 11.91 -1.72 20.38
C ASN A 194 11.44 -3.14 20.73
N PRO A 195 11.48 -3.55 22.01
CA PRO A 195 11.08 -4.89 22.48
C PRO A 195 9.71 -5.34 21.98
N ALA A 196 8.74 -4.42 21.87
CA ALA A 196 7.41 -4.71 21.34
C ALA A 196 7.39 -5.09 19.84
N LYS A 197 8.48 -4.80 19.09
CA LYS A 197 8.60 -5.08 17.67
C LYS A 197 9.67 -6.12 17.33
N SER A 198 10.63 -6.32 18.21
CA SER A 198 11.80 -7.17 17.98
C SER A 198 12.08 -8.10 19.17
N GLY A 199 11.05 -8.77 19.70
CA GLY A 199 11.11 -9.60 20.90
C GLY A 199 12.21 -10.66 20.93
N TYR A 200 12.72 -11.08 19.78
CA TYR A 200 13.81 -12.05 19.65
C TYR A 200 15.20 -11.53 20.10
N LEU A 201 15.36 -10.24 20.38
CA LEU A 201 16.62 -9.68 20.91
C LEU A 201 16.75 -9.81 22.44
N TYR A 202 15.73 -10.30 23.12
CA TYR A 202 15.65 -10.35 24.58
C TYR A 202 15.39 -11.76 25.14
N ASN A 203 15.43 -12.77 24.29
CA ASN A 203 15.35 -14.20 24.67
C ASN A 203 16.70 -14.88 24.63
#